data_0bfcd2ffcd9949ee151dc3de2d099e46
#
_entry.id   0bfcd2ffcd9949ee151dc3de2d099e46
#
_cell.length_a   1.000
_cell.length_b   1.000
_cell.length_c   1.000
_cell.angle_alpha   90.00
_cell.angle_beta   90.00
_cell.angle_gamma   90.00
#
_symmetry.space_group_name_H-M   'P 1'
#
loop_
_entity.id
_entity.type
_entity.pdbx_description
1 polymer ?
#
loop_
_entity_poly.entity_id
_entity_poly.type
_entity_poly.pdbx_seq_one_letter_code
_entity_poly.pdbx_strand_id
1 'polypeptide(L)'
;MLRCIVLLGLALAPLAAENPPVRMIESAGEAARYWPRWRGPSGQGLVAGSGYPDTWSPTENVLWKVEAPGRGNSSPIVWKDRIFLTAGYDEGARRAIFCFRREDGKLLWEAAAPAAPAEKLYRKNTYASSTPSTDGERVYAYFGNAGLLAVDFEGRQVWHRSFGQITLYHGSAGSPLLYKDSVIVFQDQRQGSFIAALDRRTGKTLWSTQREERIGWSSPIAIRVGNRDEIIVSSQDRVSAYDPATGRELWKCSGNTMEVTPTPAVGHGLVFCPSGRAGPTLAIRPGGAGDVTGSHIAWQTPRGSPFIPSPLLYGKYLYLVNDMTSVATCFEAATGNLAWQGRLGEAHRESFSASPVGVDGKVFFTNDEGETFVLAAGPEFRLLHVNRLGERTLASPALVDGRWYFRTAGHLLAIGR
;
A
#
# COMPACT_ATOMS: atom_id res chain seq x y z
N MET A 1 -50.99 -52.14 -30.46
CA MET A 1 -49.69 -51.47 -30.68
C MET A 1 -49.65 -50.25 -29.83
N LEU A 2 -49.00 -50.32 -28.66
CA LEU A 2 -48.79 -49.18 -27.71
C LEU A 2 -47.45 -48.51 -28.03
N ARG A 3 -47.47 -47.21 -28.38
CA ARG A 3 -46.26 -46.44 -28.57
C ARG A 3 -45.85 -45.75 -27.23
N CYS A 4 -44.76 -46.18 -26.66
CA CYS A 4 -44.14 -45.47 -25.55
C CYS A 4 -43.46 -44.21 -26.08
N ILE A 5 -43.84 -43.05 -25.56
CA ILE A 5 -43.13 -41.78 -25.74
C ILE A 5 -42.16 -41.64 -24.59
N VAL A 6 -40.84 -41.66 -24.89
CA VAL A 6 -39.77 -41.36 -23.94
C VAL A 6 -39.56 -39.85 -23.96
N LEU A 7 -39.92 -39.17 -22.87
CA LEU A 7 -39.57 -37.78 -22.62
C LEU A 7 -38.13 -37.71 -22.11
N LEU A 8 -37.21 -37.23 -22.95
CA LEU A 8 -35.87 -36.83 -22.50
C LEU A 8 -35.98 -35.48 -21.76
N GLY A 9 -35.85 -35.55 -20.46
CA GLY A 9 -35.66 -34.35 -19.65
C GLY A 9 -34.23 -33.79 -19.83
N LEU A 10 -34.07 -32.66 -20.50
CA LEU A 10 -32.84 -31.87 -20.48
C LEU A 10 -32.69 -31.29 -19.09
N ALA A 11 -31.75 -31.80 -18.33
CA ALA A 11 -31.25 -31.14 -17.11
C ALA A 11 -30.44 -29.92 -17.52
N LEU A 12 -30.97 -28.73 -17.33
CA LEU A 12 -30.23 -27.48 -17.39
C LEU A 12 -29.22 -27.47 -16.25
N ALA A 13 -27.94 -27.61 -16.58
CA ALA A 13 -26.87 -27.34 -15.61
C ALA A 13 -27.00 -25.87 -15.14
N PRO A 14 -26.86 -25.60 -13.82
CA PRO A 14 -26.90 -24.24 -13.34
C PRO A 14 -25.74 -23.48 -13.98
N LEU A 15 -26.01 -22.34 -14.64
CA LEU A 15 -24.99 -21.39 -15.04
C LEU A 15 -24.22 -21.02 -13.76
N ALA A 16 -22.92 -21.30 -13.76
CA ALA A 16 -22.04 -20.80 -12.72
C ALA A 16 -22.21 -19.28 -12.68
N ALA A 17 -22.69 -18.77 -11.55
CA ALA A 17 -22.84 -17.33 -11.37
C ALA A 17 -21.46 -16.70 -11.59
N GLU A 18 -21.32 -15.84 -12.60
CA GLU A 18 -20.11 -15.07 -12.82
C GLU A 18 -19.80 -14.30 -11.54
N ASN A 19 -18.56 -14.41 -11.05
CA ASN A 19 -18.13 -13.65 -9.88
C ASN A 19 -18.34 -12.15 -10.17
N PRO A 20 -18.91 -11.40 -9.23
CA PRO A 20 -19.11 -9.97 -9.44
C PRO A 20 -17.78 -9.28 -9.76
N PRO A 21 -17.77 -8.28 -10.66
CA PRO A 21 -16.56 -7.57 -11.00
C PRO A 21 -15.94 -6.94 -9.74
N VAL A 22 -14.64 -7.13 -9.56
CA VAL A 22 -13.86 -6.62 -8.42
C VAL A 22 -12.81 -5.67 -8.92
N ARG A 23 -12.73 -4.48 -8.29
CA ARG A 23 -11.72 -3.48 -8.64
C ARG A 23 -11.33 -2.63 -7.44
N MET A 24 -10.09 -2.13 -7.44
CA MET A 24 -9.67 -1.08 -6.52
C MET A 24 -10.51 0.18 -6.74
N ILE A 25 -10.86 0.88 -5.68
CA ILE A 25 -11.41 2.24 -5.77
C ILE A 25 -10.22 3.18 -5.92
N GLU A 26 -10.00 3.60 -7.14
CA GLU A 26 -8.89 4.49 -7.52
C GLU A 26 -9.23 5.94 -7.23
N SER A 27 -8.18 6.78 -7.20
CA SER A 27 -8.37 8.23 -7.19
C SER A 27 -9.02 8.68 -8.49
N ALA A 28 -9.96 9.61 -8.41
CA ALA A 28 -10.75 10.08 -9.56
C ALA A 28 -10.56 11.59 -9.79
N GLY A 29 -10.97 12.07 -10.98
CA GLY A 29 -10.88 13.46 -11.33
C GLY A 29 -9.43 13.96 -11.35
N GLU A 30 -9.18 15.13 -10.74
CA GLU A 30 -7.85 15.71 -10.66
C GLU A 30 -6.85 14.83 -9.92
N ALA A 31 -7.29 14.11 -8.88
CA ALA A 31 -6.45 13.23 -8.08
C ALA A 31 -5.83 12.06 -8.88
N ALA A 32 -6.47 11.64 -9.96
CA ALA A 32 -5.96 10.57 -10.83
C ALA A 32 -4.69 10.97 -11.60
N ARG A 33 -4.42 12.27 -11.74
CA ARG A 33 -3.26 12.81 -12.46
C ARG A 33 -1.99 12.90 -11.62
N TYR A 34 -2.12 12.75 -10.29
CA TYR A 34 -1.04 12.92 -9.32
C TYR A 34 -0.80 11.65 -8.51
N TRP A 35 0.05 11.72 -7.50
CA TRP A 35 0.35 10.62 -6.57
C TRP A 35 -0.17 10.97 -5.16
N PRO A 36 -1.50 10.98 -4.93
CA PRO A 36 -2.10 11.65 -3.78
C PRO A 36 -2.08 10.82 -2.48
N ARG A 37 -1.66 9.57 -2.54
CA ARG A 37 -1.72 8.61 -1.42
C ARG A 37 -0.69 7.51 -1.55
N TRP A 38 -0.62 6.65 -0.53
CA TRP A 38 0.12 5.40 -0.56
C TRP A 38 -0.16 4.62 -1.86
N ARG A 39 0.93 4.26 -2.57
CA ARG A 39 0.91 3.57 -3.86
C ARG A 39 0.17 4.30 -4.98
N GLY A 40 0.05 5.61 -4.89
CA GLY A 40 -0.42 6.47 -5.96
C GLY A 40 -1.91 6.45 -6.24
N PRO A 41 -2.33 6.98 -7.41
CA PRO A 41 -3.75 7.11 -7.76
C PRO A 41 -4.46 5.76 -7.84
N SER A 42 -3.81 4.74 -8.38
CA SER A 42 -4.33 3.36 -8.40
C SER A 42 -4.43 2.74 -7.01
N GLY A 43 -3.65 3.21 -6.02
CA GLY A 43 -3.46 2.55 -4.73
C GLY A 43 -2.69 1.23 -4.82
N GLN A 44 -2.11 0.93 -6.00
CA GLN A 44 -1.46 -0.34 -6.30
C GLN A 44 -0.03 -0.20 -6.85
N GLY A 45 0.52 1.03 -6.90
CA GLY A 45 1.85 1.28 -7.45
C GLY A 45 1.88 1.30 -8.98
N LEU A 46 0.75 1.54 -9.61
CA LEU A 46 0.62 1.65 -11.06
C LEU A 46 0.38 3.09 -11.47
N VAL A 47 0.98 3.48 -12.58
CA VAL A 47 0.70 4.74 -13.26
C VAL A 47 0.54 4.49 -14.75
N ALA A 48 -0.40 5.20 -15.35
CA ALA A 48 -0.57 5.20 -16.80
C ALA A 48 0.42 6.19 -17.44
N GLY A 49 0.73 5.95 -18.70
CA GLY A 49 1.59 6.84 -19.50
C GLY A 49 2.97 6.24 -19.77
N SER A 50 3.81 7.02 -20.41
CA SER A 50 5.16 6.69 -20.83
C SER A 50 6.10 7.87 -20.56
N GLY A 51 7.38 7.74 -20.92
CA GLY A 51 8.36 8.81 -20.78
C GLY A 51 9.04 8.87 -19.40
N TYR A 52 8.78 7.91 -18.54
CA TYR A 52 9.55 7.75 -17.31
C TYR A 52 10.92 7.15 -17.64
N PRO A 53 12.03 7.77 -17.20
CA PRO A 53 13.34 7.15 -17.39
C PRO A 53 13.39 5.80 -16.69
N ASP A 54 13.93 4.81 -17.36
CA ASP A 54 14.17 3.46 -16.83
C ASP A 54 15.65 3.25 -16.51
N THR A 55 16.48 4.26 -16.78
CA THR A 55 17.91 4.31 -16.43
C THR A 55 18.22 5.58 -15.65
N TRP A 56 19.01 5.45 -14.60
CA TRP A 56 19.59 6.54 -13.80
C TRP A 56 20.79 6.09 -12.98
N SER A 57 21.57 7.05 -12.55
CA SER A 57 22.66 6.88 -11.58
C SER A 57 22.60 7.99 -10.54
N PRO A 58 23.50 8.05 -9.55
CA PRO A 58 23.55 9.18 -8.61
C PRO A 58 23.72 10.56 -9.26
N THR A 59 24.16 10.60 -10.53
CA THR A 59 24.43 11.86 -11.28
C THR A 59 23.72 11.94 -12.62
N GLU A 60 23.17 10.84 -13.13
CA GLU A 60 22.48 10.79 -14.41
C GLU A 60 20.97 10.82 -14.22
N ASN A 61 20.27 11.64 -15.00
CA ASN A 61 18.83 11.84 -14.94
C ASN A 61 18.31 12.39 -13.59
N VAL A 62 19.19 12.88 -12.73
CA VAL A 62 18.81 13.57 -11.49
C VAL A 62 18.53 15.03 -11.81
N LEU A 63 17.26 15.43 -11.68
CA LEU A 63 16.83 16.81 -11.89
C LEU A 63 17.22 17.70 -10.71
N TRP A 64 17.01 17.20 -9.50
CA TRP A 64 17.44 17.84 -8.27
C TRP A 64 17.51 16.80 -7.11
N LYS A 65 18.32 17.12 -6.11
CA LYS A 65 18.49 16.37 -4.87
C LYS A 65 18.61 17.37 -3.71
N VAL A 66 17.73 17.26 -2.71
CA VAL A 66 17.68 18.15 -1.55
C VAL A 66 17.64 17.36 -0.26
N GLU A 67 18.10 17.93 0.84
CA GLU A 67 18.01 17.30 2.16
C GLU A 67 16.54 17.07 2.55
N ALA A 68 16.24 15.86 3.03
CA ALA A 68 14.97 15.53 3.66
C ALA A 68 15.15 15.62 5.19
N PRO A 69 14.45 16.56 5.86
CA PRO A 69 14.62 16.77 7.28
C PRO A 69 14.21 15.55 8.12
N GLY A 70 14.92 15.30 9.22
CA GLY A 70 14.58 14.26 10.19
C GLY A 70 14.66 12.83 9.65
N ARG A 71 14.08 11.89 10.39
CA ARG A 71 14.02 10.47 10.02
C ARG A 71 12.59 10.07 9.67
N GLY A 72 12.41 9.38 8.55
CA GLY A 72 11.10 8.88 8.15
C GLY A 72 11.16 7.92 6.96
N ASN A 73 10.22 7.01 6.88
CA ASN A 73 10.08 6.04 5.78
C ASN A 73 8.83 6.29 4.93
N SER A 74 8.08 7.37 5.20
CA SER A 74 6.93 7.70 4.36
C SER A 74 7.34 7.85 2.91
N SER A 75 6.56 7.29 2.00
CA SER A 75 6.71 7.58 0.58
C SER A 75 6.35 9.02 0.28
N PRO A 76 6.94 9.65 -0.74
CA PRO A 76 6.47 10.94 -1.20
C PRO A 76 5.06 10.81 -1.77
N ILE A 77 4.21 11.80 -1.48
CA ILE A 77 2.98 12.03 -2.23
C ILE A 77 3.09 13.34 -2.99
N VAL A 78 2.46 13.40 -4.14
CA VAL A 78 2.59 14.53 -5.07
C VAL A 78 1.21 15.04 -5.45
N TRP A 79 1.04 16.36 -5.35
CA TRP A 79 -0.17 17.05 -5.83
C TRP A 79 0.23 18.38 -6.47
N LYS A 80 -0.03 18.55 -7.77
CA LYS A 80 0.35 19.74 -8.56
C LYS A 80 1.84 20.07 -8.40
N ASP A 81 2.13 21.23 -7.84
CA ASP A 81 3.45 21.77 -7.59
C ASP A 81 4.04 21.40 -6.22
N ARG A 82 3.40 20.52 -5.47
CA ARG A 82 3.77 20.16 -4.08
C ARG A 82 4.14 18.69 -3.96
N ILE A 83 5.12 18.43 -3.09
CA ILE A 83 5.48 17.10 -2.62
C ILE A 83 5.38 17.12 -1.09
N PHE A 84 4.77 16.10 -0.51
CA PHE A 84 4.65 15.99 0.93
C PHE A 84 5.34 14.72 1.43
N LEU A 85 6.04 14.87 2.56
CA LEU A 85 6.68 13.80 3.33
C LEU A 85 6.32 13.95 4.79
N THR A 86 6.56 12.89 5.57
CA THR A 86 6.54 12.95 7.03
C THR A 86 7.91 12.62 7.61
N ALA A 87 8.30 13.24 8.71
CA ALA A 87 9.53 12.90 9.43
C ALA A 87 9.35 13.05 10.94
N GLY A 88 10.23 12.38 11.69
CA GLY A 88 10.36 12.50 13.12
C GLY A 88 11.75 12.95 13.52
N TYR A 89 11.83 13.72 14.60
CA TYR A 89 13.05 14.22 15.24
C TYR A 89 13.08 13.82 16.70
N ASP A 90 14.20 14.10 17.35
CA ASP A 90 14.34 14.01 18.80
C ASP A 90 13.78 12.69 19.34
N GLU A 91 14.19 11.59 18.70
CA GLU A 91 13.74 10.24 19.04
C GLU A 91 12.18 10.09 19.11
N GLY A 92 11.47 10.87 18.27
CA GLY A 92 10.01 10.83 18.14
C GLY A 92 9.24 11.83 18.99
N ALA A 93 9.92 12.69 19.76
CA ALA A 93 9.28 13.76 20.50
C ALA A 93 8.62 14.79 19.56
N ARG A 94 9.21 15.02 18.40
CA ARG A 94 8.67 15.88 17.34
C ARG A 94 8.44 15.08 16.07
N ARG A 95 7.25 15.18 15.50
CA ARG A 95 6.84 14.56 14.25
C ARG A 95 6.15 15.60 13.39
N ALA A 96 6.43 15.62 12.08
CA ALA A 96 5.92 16.69 11.22
C ALA A 96 5.63 16.23 9.79
N ILE A 97 4.77 16.99 9.12
CA ILE A 97 4.57 16.98 7.68
C ILE A 97 5.47 18.06 7.09
N PHE A 98 6.13 17.73 5.99
CA PHE A 98 6.96 18.63 5.21
C PHE A 98 6.37 18.80 3.83
N CYS A 99 6.35 20.02 3.34
CA CYS A 99 5.95 20.36 1.97
C CYS A 99 7.14 20.92 1.20
N PHE A 100 7.39 20.33 0.03
CA PHE A 100 8.43 20.77 -0.89
C PHE A 100 7.82 21.24 -2.18
N ARG A 101 8.46 22.21 -2.84
CA ARG A 101 8.13 22.59 -4.19
C ARG A 101 8.59 21.50 -5.18
N ARG A 102 7.71 21.08 -6.04
CA ARG A 102 7.96 19.96 -6.96
C ARG A 102 9.01 20.29 -8.02
N GLU A 103 9.13 21.56 -8.40
CA GLU A 103 10.02 22.03 -9.47
C GLU A 103 11.50 21.84 -9.11
N ASP A 104 11.89 22.22 -7.90
CA ASP A 104 13.29 22.34 -7.48
C ASP A 104 13.59 21.69 -6.09
N GLY A 105 12.60 21.09 -5.45
CA GLY A 105 12.74 20.48 -4.14
C GLY A 105 12.84 21.47 -2.98
N LYS A 106 12.61 22.79 -3.18
CA LYS A 106 12.66 23.78 -2.10
C LYS A 106 11.65 23.45 -1.01
N LEU A 107 12.13 23.34 0.24
CA LEU A 107 11.25 23.24 1.41
C LEU A 107 10.40 24.52 1.53
N LEU A 108 9.09 24.37 1.57
CA LEU A 108 8.14 25.47 1.65
C LEU A 108 7.66 25.69 3.08
N TRP A 109 7.33 24.61 3.78
CA TRP A 109 6.89 24.66 5.16
C TRP A 109 7.04 23.29 5.86
N GLU A 110 6.98 23.35 7.18
CA GLU A 110 6.88 22.24 8.10
C GLU A 110 5.68 22.45 9.02
N ALA A 111 4.88 21.39 9.23
CA ALA A 111 3.75 21.40 10.15
C ALA A 111 3.91 20.28 11.19
N ALA A 112 4.20 20.65 12.43
CA ALA A 112 4.41 19.70 13.51
C ALA A 112 3.08 19.14 14.03
N ALA A 113 3.04 17.84 14.28
CA ALA A 113 1.97 17.21 15.04
C ALA A 113 2.08 17.60 16.53
N PRO A 114 0.97 17.59 17.30
CA PRO A 114 1.04 17.74 18.73
C PRO A 114 2.02 16.75 19.38
N ALA A 115 2.74 17.19 20.39
CA ALA A 115 3.70 16.35 21.10
C ALA A 115 3.03 15.11 21.71
N ALA A 116 3.69 13.98 21.61
CA ALA A 116 3.23 12.72 22.17
C ALA A 116 4.41 11.87 22.62
N PRO A 117 4.22 10.98 23.61
CA PRO A 117 5.27 10.05 24.02
C PRO A 117 5.77 9.22 22.84
N ALA A 118 7.06 8.94 22.82
CA ALA A 118 7.66 8.03 21.85
C ALA A 118 7.21 6.60 22.13
N GLU A 119 6.81 5.89 21.07
CA GLU A 119 6.56 4.45 21.12
C GLU A 119 7.83 3.64 20.81
N LYS A 120 7.85 2.38 21.23
CA LYS A 120 8.93 1.46 20.88
C LYS A 120 8.92 1.19 19.37
N LEU A 121 10.06 1.24 18.72
CA LEU A 121 10.22 1.00 17.29
C LEU A 121 11.02 -0.26 17.00
N TYR A 122 10.73 -0.89 15.87
CA TYR A 122 11.65 -1.81 15.22
C TYR A 122 12.79 -1.02 14.54
N ARG A 123 13.98 -1.63 14.44
CA ARG A 123 15.20 -0.95 13.92
C ARG A 123 15.04 -0.32 12.51
N LYS A 124 14.16 -0.87 11.67
CA LYS A 124 13.84 -0.34 10.33
C LYS A 124 12.65 0.61 10.32
N ASN A 125 11.87 0.69 11.40
CA ASN A 125 10.73 1.59 11.49
C ASN A 125 11.17 2.99 11.97
N THR A 126 10.31 3.97 11.75
CA THR A 126 10.48 5.34 12.22
C THR A 126 9.16 5.86 12.80
N TYR A 127 9.21 6.98 13.49
CA TYR A 127 8.01 7.67 13.98
C TYR A 127 7.18 8.34 12.87
N ALA A 128 7.61 8.17 11.61
CA ALA A 128 7.00 8.75 10.42
C ALA A 128 7.10 7.79 9.23
N SER A 129 6.71 6.52 9.43
CA SER A 129 6.67 5.51 8.36
C SER A 129 5.36 5.51 7.58
N SER A 130 4.27 5.96 8.20
CA SER A 130 2.97 6.13 7.54
C SER A 130 3.07 7.18 6.43
N THR A 131 2.68 6.81 5.22
CA THR A 131 2.62 7.74 4.08
C THR A 131 1.38 8.62 4.21
N PRO A 132 1.50 9.95 4.08
CA PRO A 132 0.34 10.82 4.13
C PRO A 132 -0.57 10.63 2.92
N SER A 133 -1.78 11.19 2.99
CA SER A 133 -2.73 11.26 1.87
C SER A 133 -3.23 12.70 1.69
N THR A 134 -3.64 13.07 0.47
CA THR A 134 -4.20 14.40 0.19
C THR A 134 -5.45 14.31 -0.70
N ASP A 135 -6.41 15.19 -0.43
CA ASP A 135 -7.60 15.41 -1.26
C ASP A 135 -7.47 16.63 -2.19
N GLY A 136 -6.30 17.30 -2.17
CA GLY A 136 -6.03 18.51 -2.94
C GLY A 136 -6.35 19.81 -2.21
N GLU A 137 -6.97 19.74 -1.03
CA GLU A 137 -7.22 20.87 -0.12
C GLU A 137 -6.46 20.69 1.19
N ARG A 138 -6.31 19.44 1.65
CA ARG A 138 -5.69 19.07 2.94
C ARG A 138 -4.73 17.92 2.76
N VAL A 139 -3.79 17.82 3.69
CA VAL A 139 -2.88 16.68 3.84
C VAL A 139 -3.17 16.02 5.19
N TYR A 140 -3.31 14.70 5.17
CA TYR A 140 -3.63 13.87 6.33
C TYR A 140 -2.47 12.95 6.63
N ALA A 141 -1.88 13.02 7.81
CA ALA A 141 -0.76 12.20 8.22
C ALA A 141 -1.00 11.53 9.57
N TYR A 142 -0.77 10.22 9.63
CA TYR A 142 -0.88 9.43 10.85
C TYR A 142 0.49 9.19 11.49
N PHE A 143 0.62 9.55 12.74
CA PHE A 143 1.88 9.55 13.48
C PHE A 143 1.86 8.66 14.74
N GLY A 144 1.11 7.56 14.71
CA GLY A 144 1.05 6.68 15.86
C GLY A 144 0.55 7.36 17.11
N ASN A 145 1.35 7.41 18.18
CA ASN A 145 0.97 8.07 19.44
C ASN A 145 0.59 9.54 19.27
N ALA A 146 1.17 10.24 18.30
CA ALA A 146 0.78 11.63 18.00
C ALA A 146 -0.50 11.74 17.17
N GLY A 147 -1.16 10.62 16.83
CA GLY A 147 -2.48 10.61 16.21
C GLY A 147 -2.49 10.99 14.74
N LEU A 148 -3.65 11.41 14.26
CA LEU A 148 -3.90 11.86 12.88
C LEU A 148 -3.98 13.37 12.84
N LEU A 149 -3.11 13.98 12.04
CA LEU A 149 -3.05 15.41 11.79
C LEU A 149 -3.59 15.72 10.39
N ALA A 150 -4.45 16.73 10.28
CA ALA A 150 -4.86 17.33 9.03
C ALA A 150 -4.40 18.78 8.96
N VAL A 151 -3.69 19.12 7.87
CA VAL A 151 -3.23 20.48 7.58
C VAL A 151 -3.76 20.95 6.23
N ASP A 152 -3.91 22.26 6.03
CA ASP A 152 -4.13 22.83 4.71
C ASP A 152 -2.84 22.88 3.88
N PHE A 153 -2.92 23.36 2.64
CA PHE A 153 -1.76 23.43 1.74
C PHE A 153 -0.74 24.51 2.12
N GLU A 154 -1.06 25.38 3.06
CA GLU A 154 -0.16 26.35 3.69
C GLU A 154 0.48 25.84 4.99
N GLY A 155 0.19 24.58 5.38
CA GLY A 155 0.74 23.93 6.56
C GLY A 155 0.06 24.27 7.87
N ARG A 156 -1.09 25.00 7.83
CA ARG A 156 -1.86 25.34 9.03
C ARG A 156 -2.69 24.15 9.47
N GLN A 157 -2.64 23.82 10.76
CA GLN A 157 -3.46 22.75 11.31
C GLN A 157 -4.96 23.07 11.14
N VAL A 158 -5.69 22.16 10.47
CA VAL A 158 -7.14 22.22 10.35
C VAL A 158 -7.80 21.49 11.52
N TRP A 159 -7.34 20.28 11.79
CA TRP A 159 -7.75 19.48 12.95
C TRP A 159 -6.69 18.44 13.32
N HIS A 160 -6.82 17.92 14.51
CA HIS A 160 -6.00 16.82 15.03
C HIS A 160 -6.88 15.83 15.80
N ARG A 161 -6.58 14.54 15.70
CA ARG A 161 -7.25 13.47 16.43
C ARG A 161 -6.27 12.50 17.05
N SER A 162 -6.28 12.40 18.38
CA SER A 162 -5.54 11.36 19.12
C SER A 162 -6.37 10.08 19.19
N PHE A 163 -5.68 8.93 19.13
CA PHE A 163 -6.25 7.61 19.34
C PHE A 163 -5.68 6.91 20.59
N GLY A 164 -4.98 7.64 21.44
CA GLY A 164 -4.31 7.10 22.60
C GLY A 164 -2.93 6.51 22.30
N GLN A 165 -2.38 5.78 23.25
CA GLN A 165 -1.06 5.17 23.12
C GLN A 165 -1.12 3.87 22.31
N ILE A 166 -0.12 3.69 21.46
CA ILE A 166 0.05 2.47 20.68
C ILE A 166 0.73 1.41 21.53
N THR A 167 0.16 0.20 21.53
CA THR A 167 0.70 -0.96 22.24
C THR A 167 1.45 -1.94 21.33
N LEU A 168 1.82 -1.49 20.11
CA LEU A 168 2.67 -2.25 19.18
C LEU A 168 4.14 -2.18 19.59
N TYR A 169 4.83 -3.33 19.53
CA TYR A 169 6.25 -3.43 19.89
C TYR A 169 7.21 -2.96 18.78
N HIS A 170 6.71 -2.68 17.58
CA HIS A 170 7.48 -2.19 16.44
C HIS A 170 7.05 -0.81 15.93
N GLY A 171 6.15 -0.13 16.64
CA GLY A 171 5.57 1.15 16.22
C GLY A 171 4.50 1.00 15.13
N SER A 172 3.94 2.12 14.66
CA SER A 172 2.92 2.13 13.61
C SER A 172 3.51 2.30 12.22
N ALA A 173 2.77 1.90 11.17
CA ALA A 173 3.15 2.12 9.78
C ALA A 173 1.96 2.26 8.81
N GLY A 174 0.75 1.81 9.17
CA GLY A 174 -0.42 1.90 8.30
C GLY A 174 -0.73 3.32 7.85
N SER A 175 -0.91 3.52 6.55
CA SER A 175 -1.20 4.82 5.94
C SER A 175 -2.70 5.11 5.96
N PRO A 176 -3.13 6.37 6.17
CA PRO A 176 -4.55 6.73 6.15
C PRO A 176 -5.12 6.59 4.73
N LEU A 177 -6.34 6.04 4.65
CA LEU A 177 -7.08 5.89 3.40
C LEU A 177 -8.13 6.99 3.27
N LEU A 178 -8.09 7.74 2.18
CA LEU A 178 -9.19 8.63 1.81
C LEU A 178 -10.27 7.86 1.06
N TYR A 179 -11.49 7.92 1.55
CA TYR A 179 -12.65 7.31 0.92
C TYR A 179 -13.85 8.26 1.00
N LYS A 180 -14.29 8.79 -0.15
CA LYS A 180 -15.34 9.83 -0.22
C LYS A 180 -15.06 10.99 0.75
N ASP A 181 -15.96 11.26 1.66
CA ASP A 181 -15.82 12.34 2.65
C ASP A 181 -15.15 11.89 3.96
N SER A 182 -14.52 10.73 3.98
CA SER A 182 -13.87 10.18 5.16
C SER A 182 -12.39 9.94 5.01
N VAL A 183 -11.68 10.01 6.14
CA VAL A 183 -10.34 9.47 6.34
C VAL A 183 -10.47 8.23 7.21
N ILE A 184 -9.99 7.10 6.71
CA ILE A 184 -10.02 5.82 7.43
C ILE A 184 -8.64 5.54 7.99
N VAL A 185 -8.59 5.28 9.31
CA VAL A 185 -7.40 4.86 10.05
C VAL A 185 -7.62 3.47 10.60
N PHE A 186 -6.62 2.65 10.47
CA PHE A 186 -6.59 1.29 10.97
C PHE A 186 -5.35 1.11 11.86
N GLN A 187 -5.54 0.50 13.02
CA GLN A 187 -4.47 0.20 13.96
C GLN A 187 -4.77 -1.12 14.66
N ASP A 188 -4.12 -2.19 14.23
CA ASP A 188 -4.08 -3.44 14.99
C ASP A 188 -2.91 -3.41 15.96
N GLN A 189 -3.14 -3.79 17.21
CA GLN A 189 -2.20 -3.71 18.31
C GLN A 189 -2.58 -4.68 19.44
N ARG A 190 -1.72 -4.80 20.47
CA ARG A 190 -1.94 -5.75 21.55
C ARG A 190 -3.19 -5.47 22.40
N GLN A 191 -3.58 -4.20 22.52
CA GLN A 191 -4.76 -3.77 23.28
C GLN A 191 -5.41 -2.60 22.56
N GLY A 192 -6.72 -2.64 22.37
CA GLY A 192 -7.49 -1.57 21.77
C GLY A 192 -7.29 -1.45 20.26
N SER A 193 -7.19 -2.56 19.53
CA SER A 193 -7.21 -2.59 18.07
C SER A 193 -8.48 -1.98 17.51
N PHE A 194 -8.38 -1.16 16.47
CA PHE A 194 -9.53 -0.48 15.88
C PHE A 194 -9.39 -0.22 14.38
N ILE A 195 -10.52 -0.01 13.74
CA ILE A 195 -10.65 0.69 12.47
C ILE A 195 -11.67 1.80 12.65
N ALA A 196 -11.38 3.00 12.17
CA ALA A 196 -12.26 4.15 12.33
C ALA A 196 -12.30 5.01 11.07
N ALA A 197 -13.46 5.58 10.77
CA ALA A 197 -13.62 6.62 9.76
C ALA A 197 -13.92 7.95 10.46
N LEU A 198 -13.21 8.97 10.00
CA LEU A 198 -13.39 10.35 10.45
C LEU A 198 -13.85 11.20 9.26
N ASP A 199 -14.74 12.15 9.52
CA ASP A 199 -15.06 13.19 8.56
C ASP A 199 -13.79 13.96 8.18
N ARG A 200 -13.42 13.96 6.90
CA ARG A 200 -12.15 14.54 6.43
C ARG A 200 -12.04 16.05 6.65
N ARG A 201 -13.15 16.77 6.78
CA ARG A 201 -13.19 18.23 6.96
C ARG A 201 -13.03 18.64 8.41
N THR A 202 -13.59 17.87 9.32
CA THR A 202 -13.74 18.25 10.75
C THR A 202 -12.98 17.35 11.72
N GLY A 203 -12.53 16.16 11.29
CA GLY A 203 -11.92 15.16 12.16
C GLY A 203 -12.90 14.48 13.12
N LYS A 204 -14.21 14.72 13.00
CA LYS A 204 -15.24 14.04 13.82
C LYS A 204 -15.31 12.57 13.43
N THR A 205 -15.38 11.70 14.43
CA THR A 205 -15.59 10.26 14.19
C THR A 205 -16.97 10.03 13.59
N LEU A 206 -17.03 9.43 12.42
CA LEU A 206 -18.25 8.97 11.75
C LEU A 206 -18.66 7.60 12.30
N TRP A 207 -17.70 6.70 12.40
CA TRP A 207 -17.83 5.40 13.04
C TRP A 207 -16.47 4.91 13.54
N SER A 208 -16.49 4.01 14.52
CA SER A 208 -15.30 3.32 15.02
C SER A 208 -15.70 1.90 15.41
N THR A 209 -14.96 0.93 14.91
CA THR A 209 -15.19 -0.48 15.20
C THR A 209 -13.97 -1.02 15.92
N GLN A 210 -14.20 -1.53 17.12
CA GLN A 210 -13.17 -2.26 17.85
C GLN A 210 -12.93 -3.59 17.14
N ARG A 211 -11.66 -3.96 17.03
CA ARG A 211 -11.22 -5.21 16.42
C ARG A 211 -10.70 -6.14 17.51
N GLU A 212 -10.66 -7.43 17.20
CA GLU A 212 -9.93 -8.37 18.05
C GLU A 212 -8.45 -7.96 18.11
N GLU A 213 -7.83 -8.15 19.27
CA GLU A 213 -6.42 -7.80 19.48
C GLU A 213 -5.50 -8.65 18.62
N ARG A 214 -4.83 -8.00 17.67
CA ARG A 214 -3.96 -8.59 16.68
C ARG A 214 -2.82 -7.64 16.37
N ILE A 215 -1.87 -8.09 15.59
CA ILE A 215 -0.71 -7.29 15.22
C ILE A 215 -0.67 -7.16 13.71
N GLY A 216 -0.59 -5.91 13.21
CA GLY A 216 -0.54 -5.64 11.79
C GLY A 216 -0.09 -4.23 11.46
N TRP A 217 0.50 -4.06 10.27
CA TRP A 217 1.03 -2.80 9.78
C TRP A 217 0.57 -2.47 8.36
N SER A 218 -0.31 -3.27 7.78
CA SER A 218 -0.81 -3.00 6.43
C SER A 218 -1.62 -1.71 6.39
N SER A 219 -1.77 -1.13 5.21
CA SER A 219 -2.69 -0.01 5.00
C SER A 219 -4.05 -0.51 4.54
N PRO A 220 -5.17 0.08 4.98
CA PRO A 220 -6.49 -0.27 4.48
C PRO A 220 -6.63 0.12 3.01
N ILE A 221 -7.38 -0.66 2.24
CA ILE A 221 -7.75 -0.34 0.87
C ILE A 221 -9.26 -0.33 0.70
N ALA A 222 -9.76 0.43 -0.28
CA ALA A 222 -11.17 0.42 -0.66
C ALA A 222 -11.35 -0.28 -2.01
N ILE A 223 -12.28 -1.22 -2.07
CA ILE A 223 -12.59 -1.96 -3.29
C ILE A 223 -14.07 -1.86 -3.63
N ARG A 224 -14.40 -2.08 -4.91
CA ARG A 224 -15.77 -2.27 -5.39
C ARG A 224 -15.98 -3.73 -5.76
N VAL A 225 -17.00 -4.37 -5.18
CA VAL A 225 -17.43 -5.73 -5.46
C VAL A 225 -18.86 -5.68 -6.00
N GLY A 226 -19.01 -5.82 -7.31
CA GLY A 226 -20.31 -5.54 -7.95
C GLY A 226 -20.74 -4.09 -7.69
N ASN A 227 -21.85 -3.94 -6.97
CA ASN A 227 -22.39 -2.62 -6.60
C ASN A 227 -22.05 -2.18 -5.16
N ARG A 228 -21.29 -2.99 -4.40
CA ARG A 228 -20.95 -2.72 -3.00
C ARG A 228 -19.49 -2.30 -2.86
N ASP A 229 -19.25 -1.26 -2.05
CA ASP A 229 -17.91 -0.88 -1.64
C ASP A 229 -17.54 -1.61 -0.34
N GLU A 230 -16.28 -2.01 -0.24
CA GLU A 230 -15.72 -2.69 0.93
C GLU A 230 -14.37 -2.09 1.30
N ILE A 231 -14.10 -1.91 2.60
CA ILE A 231 -12.76 -1.59 3.10
C ILE A 231 -12.09 -2.88 3.52
N ILE A 232 -10.97 -3.20 2.89
CA ILE A 232 -10.20 -4.41 3.18
C ILE A 232 -9.03 -4.06 4.08
N VAL A 233 -8.85 -4.88 5.10
CA VAL A 233 -7.71 -4.84 6.03
C VAL A 233 -7.08 -6.22 6.09
N SER A 234 -5.77 -6.28 5.84
CA SER A 234 -4.97 -7.49 6.02
C SER A 234 -4.17 -7.38 7.31
N SER A 235 -4.29 -8.37 8.18
CA SER A 235 -3.67 -8.37 9.49
C SER A 235 -3.25 -9.79 9.90
N GLN A 236 -2.66 -9.93 11.07
CA GLN A 236 -2.34 -11.24 11.64
C GLN A 236 -3.57 -12.13 11.64
N ASP A 237 -3.37 -13.39 11.27
CA ASP A 237 -4.33 -14.50 11.20
C ASP A 237 -5.44 -14.33 10.16
N ARG A 238 -5.83 -13.12 9.75
CA ARG A 238 -6.96 -12.93 8.84
C ARG A 238 -6.93 -11.64 8.00
N VAL A 239 -7.68 -11.70 6.90
CA VAL A 239 -8.15 -10.55 6.13
C VAL A 239 -9.60 -10.28 6.52
N SER A 240 -9.96 -9.02 6.73
CA SER A 240 -11.33 -8.60 7.06
C SER A 240 -11.81 -7.53 6.10
N ALA A 241 -13.11 -7.56 5.81
CA ALA A 241 -13.80 -6.53 5.04
C ALA A 241 -14.83 -5.80 5.89
N TYR A 242 -14.91 -4.49 5.71
CA TYR A 242 -15.82 -3.61 6.45
C TYR A 242 -16.70 -2.82 5.51
N ASP A 243 -17.94 -2.58 5.93
CA ASP A 243 -18.84 -1.64 5.30
C ASP A 243 -18.32 -0.22 5.51
N PRO A 244 -17.99 0.53 4.45
CA PRO A 244 -17.41 1.87 4.59
C PRO A 244 -18.36 2.92 5.20
N ALA A 245 -19.68 2.67 5.17
CA ALA A 245 -20.67 3.61 5.72
C ALA A 245 -20.87 3.43 7.23
N THR A 246 -20.72 2.21 7.73
CA THR A 246 -21.09 1.86 9.11
C THR A 246 -19.93 1.30 9.95
N GLY A 247 -18.85 0.87 9.31
CA GLY A 247 -17.73 0.17 9.96
C GLY A 247 -18.04 -1.26 10.38
N ARG A 248 -19.22 -1.81 10.02
CA ARG A 248 -19.59 -3.20 10.33
C ARG A 248 -18.70 -4.17 9.55
N GLU A 249 -18.14 -5.19 10.22
CA GLU A 249 -17.45 -6.28 9.54
C GLU A 249 -18.44 -7.04 8.64
N LEU A 250 -18.10 -7.18 7.37
CA LEU A 250 -18.90 -7.86 6.35
C LEU A 250 -18.53 -9.33 6.28
N TRP A 251 -17.26 -9.60 6.13
CA TRP A 251 -16.69 -10.94 6.07
C TRP A 251 -15.26 -10.96 6.58
N LYS A 252 -14.77 -12.15 6.91
CA LYS A 252 -13.39 -12.43 7.26
C LYS A 252 -12.90 -13.71 6.60
N CYS A 253 -11.61 -13.77 6.30
CA CYS A 253 -10.94 -14.94 5.72
C CYS A 253 -9.63 -15.19 6.49
N SER A 254 -9.50 -16.35 7.12
CA SER A 254 -8.30 -16.75 7.87
C SER A 254 -7.21 -17.30 6.92
N GLY A 255 -5.97 -17.35 7.41
CA GLY A 255 -4.84 -17.96 6.70
C GLY A 255 -3.57 -17.12 6.68
N ASN A 256 -3.65 -15.86 7.10
CA ASN A 256 -2.46 -15.04 7.33
C ASN A 256 -1.63 -15.58 8.51
N THR A 257 -0.32 -15.32 8.48
CA THR A 257 0.58 -15.54 9.61
C THR A 257 0.75 -14.26 10.43
N MET A 258 1.77 -14.23 11.29
CA MET A 258 2.08 -13.05 12.11
C MET A 258 2.77 -11.93 11.32
N GLU A 259 2.71 -10.71 11.85
CA GLU A 259 3.49 -9.56 11.39
C GLU A 259 3.19 -9.15 9.94
N VAL A 260 1.91 -9.07 9.58
CA VAL A 260 1.48 -8.64 8.24
C VAL A 260 1.74 -7.17 8.03
N THR A 261 2.60 -6.84 7.07
CA THR A 261 2.94 -5.47 6.66
C THR A 261 2.41 -5.13 5.26
N PRO A 262 2.41 -6.07 4.29
CA PRO A 262 2.02 -5.76 2.92
C PRO A 262 0.57 -5.29 2.81
N THR A 263 0.36 -4.25 2.02
CA THR A 263 -0.97 -3.78 1.61
C THR A 263 -1.46 -4.67 0.46
N PRO A 264 -2.71 -5.16 0.47
CA PRO A 264 -3.24 -6.02 -0.59
C PRO A 264 -3.27 -5.35 -1.98
N ALA A 265 -3.17 -6.17 -3.03
CA ALA A 265 -3.46 -5.77 -4.41
C ALA A 265 -4.79 -6.38 -4.88
N VAL A 266 -5.39 -5.80 -5.94
CA VAL A 266 -6.74 -6.15 -6.38
C VAL A 266 -6.82 -6.23 -7.90
N GLY A 267 -7.42 -7.29 -8.43
CA GLY A 267 -7.74 -7.46 -9.84
C GLY A 267 -8.11 -8.91 -10.18
N HIS A 268 -8.52 -9.16 -11.39
CA HIS A 268 -8.98 -10.50 -11.85
C HIS A 268 -10.05 -11.13 -10.95
N GLY A 269 -10.91 -10.32 -10.32
CA GLY A 269 -11.92 -10.83 -9.40
C GLY A 269 -11.40 -11.20 -8.00
N LEU A 270 -10.13 -10.90 -7.68
CA LEU A 270 -9.43 -11.35 -6.48
C LEU A 270 -8.80 -10.19 -5.69
N VAL A 271 -8.61 -10.43 -4.41
CA VAL A 271 -7.76 -9.64 -3.51
C VAL A 271 -6.54 -10.48 -3.14
N PHE A 272 -5.36 -9.98 -3.42
CA PHE A 272 -4.08 -10.68 -3.16
C PHE A 272 -3.48 -10.16 -1.85
N CYS A 273 -3.41 -11.04 -0.86
CA CYS A 273 -2.99 -10.72 0.50
C CYS A 273 -1.73 -11.53 0.85
N PRO A 274 -0.53 -10.96 0.72
CA PRO A 274 0.66 -11.56 1.31
C PRO A 274 0.53 -11.57 2.82
N SER A 275 0.87 -12.68 3.45
CA SER A 275 0.59 -12.90 4.87
C SER A 275 1.76 -12.63 5.80
N GLY A 276 2.72 -11.81 5.39
CA GLY A 276 3.85 -11.47 6.26
C GLY A 276 4.88 -12.59 6.40
N ARG A 277 5.53 -12.67 7.57
CA ARG A 277 6.70 -13.52 7.78
C ARG A 277 6.43 -15.00 7.50
N ALA A 278 7.11 -15.54 6.46
CA ALA A 278 7.10 -16.96 6.07
C ALA A 278 5.71 -17.57 5.78
N GLY A 279 4.70 -16.75 5.59
CA GLY A 279 3.34 -17.22 5.30
C GLY A 279 3.03 -17.39 3.82
N PRO A 280 1.80 -17.82 3.49
CA PRO A 280 1.32 -17.85 2.11
C PRO A 280 0.94 -16.45 1.61
N THR A 281 0.82 -16.30 0.29
CA THR A 281 0.02 -15.24 -0.31
C THR A 281 -1.35 -15.83 -0.62
N LEU A 282 -2.40 -15.23 -0.08
CA LEU A 282 -3.78 -15.65 -0.30
C LEU A 282 -4.37 -14.85 -1.46
N ALA A 283 -5.03 -15.52 -2.39
CA ALA A 283 -5.90 -14.91 -3.40
C ALA A 283 -7.35 -15.18 -3.02
N ILE A 284 -8.05 -14.15 -2.59
CA ILE A 284 -9.38 -14.24 -1.99
C ILE A 284 -10.41 -13.65 -2.95
N ARG A 285 -11.52 -14.36 -3.21
CA ARG A 285 -12.70 -13.78 -3.84
C ARG A 285 -13.41 -12.92 -2.79
N PRO A 286 -13.44 -11.59 -2.95
CA PRO A 286 -14.11 -10.73 -1.98
C PRO A 286 -15.64 -10.86 -2.09
N GLY A 287 -16.34 -10.35 -1.10
CA GLY A 287 -17.79 -10.49 -0.98
C GLY A 287 -18.18 -11.58 0.02
N GLY A 288 -19.46 -11.99 0.00
CA GLY A 288 -19.99 -12.93 0.98
C GLY A 288 -20.33 -12.27 2.32
N ALA A 289 -20.46 -13.09 3.38
CA ALA A 289 -20.79 -12.66 4.73
C ALA A 289 -20.20 -13.64 5.76
N GLY A 290 -19.78 -13.12 6.93
CA GLY A 290 -19.25 -13.93 8.02
C GLY A 290 -17.88 -14.53 7.70
N ASP A 291 -17.63 -15.76 8.16
CA ASP A 291 -16.37 -16.45 7.87
C ASP A 291 -16.40 -17.15 6.52
N VAL A 292 -15.60 -16.66 5.58
CA VAL A 292 -15.52 -17.15 4.20
C VAL A 292 -14.28 -18.02 3.92
N THR A 293 -13.52 -18.36 4.95
CA THR A 293 -12.25 -19.10 4.83
C THR A 293 -12.38 -20.38 3.99
N GLY A 294 -13.41 -21.19 4.22
CA GLY A 294 -13.61 -22.46 3.54
C GLY A 294 -14.10 -22.36 2.09
N SER A 295 -14.48 -21.18 1.61
CA SER A 295 -15.17 -21.03 0.32
C SER A 295 -14.59 -19.97 -0.61
N HIS A 296 -13.86 -18.98 -0.13
CA HIS A 296 -13.46 -17.81 -0.91
C HIS A 296 -11.96 -17.76 -1.27
N ILE A 297 -11.11 -18.62 -0.70
CA ILE A 297 -9.72 -18.74 -1.15
C ILE A 297 -9.73 -19.40 -2.54
N ALA A 298 -9.36 -18.62 -3.55
CA ALA A 298 -9.25 -19.11 -4.93
C ALA A 298 -7.99 -19.96 -5.12
N TRP A 299 -6.87 -19.45 -4.61
CA TRP A 299 -5.59 -20.11 -4.55
C TRP A 299 -4.71 -19.49 -3.47
N GLN A 300 -3.66 -20.18 -3.10
CA GLN A 300 -2.66 -19.69 -2.17
C GLN A 300 -1.28 -20.26 -2.51
N THR A 301 -0.23 -19.50 -2.21
CA THR A 301 1.13 -20.03 -2.26
C THR A 301 1.43 -20.86 -1.01
N PRO A 302 2.31 -21.88 -1.07
CA PRO A 302 2.64 -22.64 0.13
C PRO A 302 3.39 -21.79 1.17
N ARG A 303 4.33 -20.96 0.73
CA ARG A 303 5.16 -20.05 1.54
C ARG A 303 5.84 -19.01 0.65
N GLY A 304 6.63 -18.12 1.24
CA GLY A 304 7.49 -17.20 0.51
C GLY A 304 6.86 -15.84 0.22
N SER A 305 5.77 -15.50 0.90
CA SER A 305 5.25 -14.14 0.89
C SER A 305 6.31 -13.12 1.26
N PRO A 306 6.27 -11.92 0.70
CA PRO A 306 7.02 -10.79 1.22
C PRO A 306 6.63 -10.50 2.67
N PHE A 307 7.62 -10.06 3.47
CA PHE A 307 7.37 -9.61 4.84
C PHE A 307 6.97 -8.13 4.89
N ILE A 308 7.66 -7.28 4.11
CA ILE A 308 7.43 -5.83 4.10
C ILE A 308 6.83 -5.34 2.77
N PRO A 309 7.39 -5.66 1.59
CA PRO A 309 6.89 -5.11 0.33
C PRO A 309 5.49 -5.57 -0.01
N SER A 310 4.66 -4.66 -0.48
CA SER A 310 3.34 -4.99 -1.01
C SER A 310 3.44 -5.62 -2.41
N PRO A 311 2.48 -6.46 -2.81
CA PRO A 311 2.45 -7.06 -4.13
C PRO A 311 2.17 -6.01 -5.22
N LEU A 312 2.62 -6.26 -6.43
CA LEU A 312 2.24 -5.48 -7.61
C LEU A 312 1.46 -6.36 -8.57
N LEU A 313 0.24 -6.00 -8.85
CA LEU A 313 -0.54 -6.60 -9.93
C LEU A 313 -0.38 -5.73 -11.19
N TYR A 314 0.25 -6.27 -12.25
CA TYR A 314 0.43 -5.56 -13.50
C TYR A 314 0.07 -6.45 -14.69
N GLY A 315 -0.96 -6.06 -15.44
CA GLY A 315 -1.54 -6.89 -16.48
C GLY A 315 -2.10 -8.19 -15.93
N LYS A 316 -1.63 -9.33 -16.46
CA LYS A 316 -2.06 -10.69 -16.04
C LYS A 316 -1.26 -11.24 -14.87
N TYR A 317 -0.24 -10.52 -14.38
CA TYR A 317 0.77 -11.07 -13.49
C TYR A 317 0.79 -10.36 -12.15
N LEU A 318 0.97 -11.16 -11.10
CA LEU A 318 1.22 -10.74 -9.73
C LEU A 318 2.71 -10.87 -9.43
N TYR A 319 3.35 -9.75 -9.12
CA TYR A 319 4.77 -9.68 -8.80
C TYR A 319 4.97 -9.48 -7.31
N LEU A 320 5.80 -10.33 -6.73
CA LEU A 320 6.20 -10.31 -5.33
C LEU A 320 7.72 -10.22 -5.24
N VAL A 321 8.25 -9.64 -4.17
CA VAL A 321 9.65 -9.79 -3.80
C VAL A 321 9.75 -10.26 -2.35
N ASN A 322 10.36 -11.41 -2.14
CA ASN A 322 10.65 -11.90 -0.80
C ASN A 322 11.91 -11.20 -0.27
N ASP A 323 11.71 -10.27 0.63
CA ASP A 323 12.75 -9.42 1.21
C ASP A 323 13.75 -10.18 2.09
N MET A 324 13.38 -11.37 2.57
CA MET A 324 14.28 -12.22 3.37
C MET A 324 15.30 -12.99 2.52
N THR A 325 15.05 -13.10 1.22
CA THR A 325 15.88 -13.91 0.29
C THR A 325 16.26 -13.17 -0.97
N SER A 326 15.81 -11.95 -1.19
CA SER A 326 15.97 -11.13 -2.41
C SER A 326 15.48 -11.84 -3.69
N VAL A 327 14.44 -12.67 -3.57
CA VAL A 327 13.85 -13.39 -4.69
C VAL A 327 12.57 -12.72 -5.14
N ALA A 328 12.53 -12.26 -6.38
CA ALA A 328 11.30 -11.85 -7.04
C ALA A 328 10.58 -13.08 -7.59
N THR A 329 9.26 -13.09 -7.46
CA THR A 329 8.39 -14.17 -7.96
C THR A 329 7.25 -13.55 -8.74
N CYS A 330 6.94 -14.15 -9.89
CA CYS A 330 5.81 -13.77 -10.73
C CYS A 330 4.83 -14.93 -10.83
N PHE A 331 3.58 -14.66 -10.56
CA PHE A 331 2.48 -15.60 -10.70
C PHE A 331 1.49 -15.10 -11.75
N GLU A 332 0.84 -16.03 -12.46
CA GLU A 332 -0.41 -15.71 -13.14
C GLU A 332 -1.47 -15.37 -12.09
N ALA A 333 -1.94 -14.13 -12.09
CA ALA A 333 -2.80 -13.63 -11.03
C ALA A 333 -4.13 -14.40 -10.89
N ALA A 334 -4.72 -14.83 -12.00
CA ALA A 334 -6.00 -15.54 -11.98
C ALA A 334 -5.91 -16.96 -11.42
N THR A 335 -4.77 -17.64 -11.60
CA THR A 335 -4.62 -19.08 -11.31
C THR A 335 -3.66 -19.39 -10.17
N GLY A 336 -2.72 -18.48 -9.89
CA GLY A 336 -1.63 -18.72 -8.95
C GLY A 336 -0.50 -19.58 -9.53
N ASN A 337 -0.54 -19.90 -10.83
CA ASN A 337 0.54 -20.61 -11.48
C ASN A 337 1.82 -19.79 -11.45
N LEU A 338 2.92 -20.44 -11.09
CA LEU A 338 4.24 -19.80 -11.12
C LEU A 338 4.66 -19.56 -12.58
N ALA A 339 4.87 -18.29 -12.95
CA ALA A 339 5.44 -17.93 -14.24
C ALA A 339 6.97 -17.99 -14.18
N TRP A 340 7.56 -17.33 -13.17
CA TRP A 340 9.01 -17.35 -12.96
C TRP A 340 9.40 -16.94 -11.54
N GLN A 341 10.65 -17.28 -11.19
CA GLN A 341 11.37 -16.76 -10.03
C GLN A 341 12.77 -16.32 -10.45
N GLY A 342 13.25 -15.23 -9.84
CA GLY A 342 14.60 -14.73 -10.12
C GLY A 342 15.15 -13.94 -8.95
N ARG A 343 16.46 -14.01 -8.73
CA ARG A 343 17.13 -13.27 -7.67
C ARG A 343 17.44 -11.85 -8.13
N LEU A 344 17.18 -10.88 -7.27
CA LEU A 344 17.50 -9.47 -7.46
C LEU A 344 18.71 -9.10 -6.61
N GLY A 345 19.89 -9.08 -7.25
CA GLY A 345 21.15 -8.81 -6.57
C GLY A 345 21.62 -9.94 -5.65
N GLU A 346 22.37 -9.60 -4.62
CA GLU A 346 22.86 -10.55 -3.63
C GLU A 346 21.77 -10.94 -2.62
N ALA A 347 21.92 -12.11 -2.02
CA ALA A 347 20.99 -12.59 -1.00
C ALA A 347 21.27 -11.91 0.33
N HIS A 348 20.42 -10.98 0.71
CA HIS A 348 20.46 -10.34 2.02
C HIS A 348 19.12 -10.52 2.74
N ARG A 349 19.17 -10.66 4.06
CA ARG A 349 17.96 -10.62 4.89
C ARG A 349 17.45 -9.18 5.02
N GLU A 350 16.13 -9.03 4.88
CA GLU A 350 15.47 -7.73 4.98
C GLU A 350 16.02 -6.68 3.99
N SER A 351 16.23 -7.12 2.75
CA SER A 351 16.86 -6.34 1.70
C SER A 351 15.90 -5.43 0.92
N PHE A 352 14.60 -5.66 1.04
CA PHE A 352 13.57 -4.85 0.37
C PHE A 352 12.56 -4.34 1.38
N SER A 353 12.30 -3.04 1.39
CA SER A 353 11.23 -2.39 2.14
C SER A 353 10.26 -1.66 1.22
N ALA A 354 10.78 -1.04 0.16
CA ALA A 354 9.98 -0.39 -0.87
C ALA A 354 9.11 -1.40 -1.62
N SER A 355 7.86 -1.06 -1.83
CA SER A 355 6.95 -1.84 -2.67
C SER A 355 7.24 -1.58 -4.15
N PRO A 356 7.15 -2.59 -5.03
CA PRO A 356 7.37 -2.42 -6.45
C PRO A 356 6.34 -1.51 -7.10
N VAL A 357 6.74 -0.88 -8.20
CA VAL A 357 5.88 -0.04 -9.06
C VAL A 357 5.95 -0.52 -10.50
N GLY A 358 4.85 -0.30 -11.24
CA GLY A 358 4.72 -0.70 -12.64
C GLY A 358 4.36 0.49 -13.54
N VAL A 359 5.13 0.65 -14.62
CA VAL A 359 4.89 1.66 -15.66
C VAL A 359 5.54 1.24 -16.98
N ASP A 360 4.91 1.58 -18.08
CA ASP A 360 5.46 1.42 -19.44
C ASP A 360 6.00 -0.01 -19.73
N GLY A 361 5.21 -1.03 -19.37
CA GLY A 361 5.56 -2.43 -19.60
C GLY A 361 6.72 -2.95 -18.75
N LYS A 362 7.09 -2.23 -17.68
CA LYS A 362 8.21 -2.58 -16.80
C LYS A 362 7.78 -2.63 -15.34
N VAL A 363 8.49 -3.44 -14.56
CA VAL A 363 8.35 -3.55 -13.11
C VAL A 363 9.66 -3.15 -12.45
N PHE A 364 9.58 -2.28 -11.45
CA PHE A 364 10.72 -1.71 -10.75
C PHE A 364 10.70 -2.15 -9.29
N PHE A 365 11.77 -2.82 -8.88
CA PHE A 365 11.99 -3.25 -7.50
C PHE A 365 13.17 -2.49 -6.91
N THR A 366 12.94 -1.68 -5.90
CA THR A 366 13.99 -0.92 -5.23
C THR A 366 14.35 -1.59 -3.92
N ASN A 367 15.64 -1.93 -3.73
CA ASN A 367 16.14 -2.51 -2.49
C ASN A 367 16.54 -1.42 -1.48
N ASP A 368 16.83 -1.83 -0.25
CA ASP A 368 17.17 -0.92 0.84
C ASP A 368 18.53 -0.20 0.64
N GLU A 369 19.40 -0.73 -0.21
CA GLU A 369 20.67 -0.08 -0.56
C GLU A 369 20.50 0.98 -1.67
N GLY A 370 19.28 1.19 -2.16
CA GLY A 370 18.96 2.18 -3.20
C GLY A 370 19.26 1.69 -4.62
N GLU A 371 19.36 0.39 -4.82
CA GLU A 371 19.42 -0.20 -6.16
C GLU A 371 17.99 -0.50 -6.64
N THR A 372 17.71 -0.12 -7.88
CA THR A 372 16.42 -0.41 -8.53
C THR A 372 16.62 -1.37 -9.69
N PHE A 373 16.06 -2.55 -9.56
CA PHE A 373 16.05 -3.59 -10.59
C PHE A 373 14.87 -3.37 -11.50
N VAL A 374 15.13 -3.15 -12.79
CA VAL A 374 14.12 -2.90 -13.82
C VAL A 374 13.92 -4.15 -14.62
N LEU A 375 12.73 -4.73 -14.56
CA LEU A 375 12.38 -5.95 -15.30
C LEU A 375 11.33 -5.64 -16.36
N ALA A 376 11.40 -6.35 -17.49
CA ALA A 376 10.27 -6.39 -18.40
C ALA A 376 9.07 -7.07 -17.73
N ALA A 377 7.89 -6.46 -17.81
CA ALA A 377 6.68 -7.11 -17.33
C ALA A 377 6.31 -8.27 -18.28
N GLY A 378 5.93 -9.42 -17.72
CA GLY A 378 5.55 -10.58 -18.52
C GLY A 378 5.87 -11.93 -17.89
N PRO A 379 5.71 -13.01 -18.69
CA PRO A 379 5.84 -14.40 -18.24
C PRO A 379 7.28 -14.88 -18.04
N GLU A 380 8.29 -14.05 -18.35
CA GLU A 380 9.70 -14.44 -18.28
C GLU A 380 10.48 -13.50 -17.35
N PHE A 381 11.44 -14.05 -16.61
CA PHE A 381 12.38 -13.24 -15.85
C PHE A 381 13.40 -12.59 -16.79
N ARG A 382 13.22 -11.31 -17.05
CA ARG A 382 14.11 -10.51 -17.89
C ARG A 382 14.51 -9.22 -17.23
N LEU A 383 15.69 -9.21 -16.62
CA LEU A 383 16.33 -8.02 -16.06
C LEU A 383 16.84 -7.13 -17.19
N LEU A 384 16.43 -5.87 -17.22
CA LEU A 384 16.81 -4.86 -18.21
C LEU A 384 17.98 -4.02 -17.72
N HIS A 385 17.84 -3.45 -16.51
CA HIS A 385 18.76 -2.50 -15.92
C HIS A 385 18.84 -2.68 -14.41
N VAL A 386 19.92 -2.20 -13.82
CA VAL A 386 20.06 -1.98 -12.36
C VAL A 386 20.52 -0.53 -12.17
N ASN A 387 19.65 0.29 -11.62
CA ASN A 387 19.91 1.69 -11.35
C ASN A 387 20.34 1.90 -9.88
N ARG A 388 21.03 2.99 -9.58
CA ARG A 388 21.49 3.29 -8.23
C ARG A 388 21.12 4.73 -7.83
N LEU A 389 20.62 4.90 -6.61
CA LEU A 389 20.36 6.22 -6.02
C LEU A 389 21.61 6.78 -5.30
N GLY A 390 22.58 5.92 -5.00
CA GLY A 390 23.78 6.26 -4.24
C GLY A 390 23.53 6.45 -2.74
N GLU A 391 22.35 6.06 -2.24
CA GLU A 391 21.96 6.20 -0.85
C GLU A 391 20.84 5.21 -0.52
N ARG A 392 20.79 4.73 0.72
CA ARG A 392 19.75 3.83 1.21
C ARG A 392 18.35 4.44 1.10
N THR A 393 17.37 3.60 0.76
CA THR A 393 15.95 3.98 0.76
C THR A 393 15.06 2.83 1.24
N LEU A 394 14.08 3.15 2.09
CA LEU A 394 13.05 2.20 2.51
C LEU A 394 11.66 2.61 1.97
N ALA A 395 11.57 3.82 1.45
CA ALA A 395 10.33 4.38 0.91
C ALA A 395 10.09 3.94 -0.53
N SER A 396 8.84 3.65 -0.87
CA SER A 396 8.45 3.45 -2.27
C SER A 396 8.43 4.78 -3.02
N PRO A 397 8.81 4.82 -4.31
CA PRO A 397 8.79 6.04 -5.10
C PRO A 397 7.37 6.50 -5.44
N ALA A 398 7.25 7.80 -5.78
CA ALA A 398 6.10 8.37 -6.45
C ALA A 398 6.44 8.69 -7.91
N LEU A 399 5.45 8.57 -8.80
CA LEU A 399 5.58 8.78 -10.25
C LEU A 399 4.52 9.76 -10.74
N VAL A 400 4.96 10.90 -11.30
CA VAL A 400 4.06 11.93 -11.88
C VAL A 400 4.72 12.61 -13.06
N ASP A 401 4.02 12.73 -14.18
CA ASP A 401 4.43 13.48 -15.38
C ASP A 401 5.86 13.14 -15.87
N GLY A 402 6.15 11.84 -16.02
CA GLY A 402 7.45 11.36 -16.50
C GLY A 402 8.59 11.48 -15.48
N ARG A 403 8.31 11.84 -14.23
CA ARG A 403 9.30 11.99 -13.16
C ARG A 403 9.08 11.02 -12.02
N TRP A 404 10.19 10.54 -11.45
CA TRP A 404 10.26 9.76 -10.23
C TRP A 404 10.62 10.67 -9.06
N TYR A 405 10.00 10.45 -7.93
CA TYR A 405 10.34 11.10 -6.68
C TYR A 405 10.72 10.02 -5.66
N PHE A 406 11.97 10.02 -5.24
CA PHE A 406 12.50 9.08 -4.25
C PHE A 406 12.81 9.81 -2.96
N ARG A 407 12.42 9.20 -1.85
CA ARG A 407 12.94 9.56 -0.55
C ARG A 407 14.02 8.56 -0.15
N THR A 408 15.21 9.03 0.14
CA THR A 408 16.32 8.25 0.70
C THR A 408 16.46 8.53 2.19
N ALA A 409 17.51 8.00 2.83
CA ALA A 409 17.76 8.18 4.26
C ALA A 409 17.93 9.65 4.63
N GLY A 410 18.57 10.44 3.78
CA GLY A 410 18.85 11.86 4.03
C GLY A 410 18.31 12.84 2.99
N HIS A 411 17.73 12.36 1.88
CA HIS A 411 17.37 13.24 0.77
C HIS A 411 16.01 12.93 0.16
N LEU A 412 15.45 13.94 -0.50
CA LEU A 412 14.40 13.84 -1.49
C LEU A 412 15.00 14.13 -2.87
N LEU A 413 14.74 13.25 -3.84
CA LEU A 413 15.27 13.34 -5.20
C LEU A 413 14.14 13.37 -6.22
N ALA A 414 14.33 14.13 -7.31
CA ALA A 414 13.56 13.99 -8.53
C ALA A 414 14.45 13.45 -9.64
N ILE A 415 13.96 12.39 -10.31
CA ILE A 415 14.60 11.78 -11.48
C ILE A 415 13.67 11.98 -12.67
N GLY A 416 14.22 12.43 -13.78
CA GLY A 416 13.49 12.75 -14.99
C GLY A 416 14.43 13.10 -16.15
N ARG A 417 13.82 13.43 -17.31
CA ARG A 417 14.53 13.95 -18.48
C ARG A 417 14.11 15.37 -18.74
#